data_f491ea915a870156cbb471283c3d546d
#
_entry.id   f491ea915a870156cbb471283c3d546d
#
_cell.length_a   1.000
_cell.length_b   1.000
_cell.length_c   1.000
_cell.angle_alpha   90.00
_cell.angle_beta   90.00
_cell.angle_gamma   90.00
#
_symmetry.space_group_name_H-M   'P 1'
#
loop_
_entity.id
_entity.type
_entity.pdbx_description
1 polymer ?
#
loop_
_entity_poly.entity_id
_entity_poly.type
_entity_poly.pdbx_seq_one_letter_code
_entity_poly.pdbx_strand_id
1 'polypeptide(L)'
;MSKKLNLNSDLGESFGAWEMAGDDAMLGIVNSANVACGYHAGDPLVMIKTVTRAKENGVSIGAHPSFPDLQGLGRRRMDIPAAELEAMLIYQIGALDACARAQGTQVTHVKPHGALSNIACADRKVADAVARAVHRLDPRLILLAPAASQMALAGQALGLTIVEEIFADRAYLDDGNLVPRSQPGAMIHGAEASLAHVMRMVEESALISINGKRIPVNPQSICVHGDNAEAVEVAQAIREGLAKAGYTLATIPQLVG
;
A
#
# COMPACT_ATOMS: atom_id res chain seq x y z
N MET A 1 26.01 -7.13 -2.13
CA MET A 1 25.16 -5.95 -2.38
C MET A 1 24.10 -5.90 -1.28
N SER A 2 23.88 -4.76 -0.64
CA SER A 2 22.81 -4.58 0.35
C SER A 2 21.45 -4.89 -0.31
N LYS A 3 20.62 -5.70 0.35
CA LYS A 3 19.24 -5.93 -0.12
C LYS A 3 18.45 -4.64 0.09
N LYS A 4 17.82 -4.15 -0.98
CA LYS A 4 16.93 -2.98 -0.90
C LYS A 4 15.54 -3.40 -0.46
N LEU A 5 14.93 -2.64 0.44
CA LEU A 5 13.53 -2.75 0.84
C LEU A 5 12.86 -1.36 0.79
N ASN A 6 11.56 -1.35 0.71
CA ASN A 6 10.76 -0.12 0.80
C ASN A 6 9.93 -0.13 2.09
N LEU A 7 9.76 1.02 2.69
CA LEU A 7 8.80 1.26 3.76
C LEU A 7 7.75 2.23 3.23
N ASN A 8 6.48 1.84 3.24
CA ASN A 8 5.37 2.64 2.74
C ASN A 8 4.27 2.82 3.77
N SER A 9 3.47 3.86 3.59
CA SER A 9 2.27 4.11 4.38
C SER A 9 1.15 4.69 3.52
N ASP A 10 -0.09 4.45 3.94
CA ASP A 10 -1.29 5.02 3.35
C ASP A 10 -1.53 6.39 4.00
N LEU A 11 -1.61 7.45 3.20
CA LEU A 11 -1.59 8.84 3.63
C LEU A 11 -2.60 9.68 2.83
N GLY A 12 -2.83 10.91 3.29
CA GLY A 12 -3.79 11.80 2.64
C GLY A 12 -5.24 11.36 2.83
N GLU A 13 -5.55 10.67 3.92
CA GLU A 13 -6.88 10.14 4.20
C GLU A 13 -7.78 11.10 5.00
N SER A 14 -7.39 12.35 5.15
CA SER A 14 -8.29 13.42 5.59
C SER A 14 -9.32 13.78 4.50
N PHE A 15 -10.45 14.38 4.87
CA PHE A 15 -11.45 14.83 3.91
C PHE A 15 -12.29 16.00 4.50
N GLY A 16 -12.19 17.18 3.88
CA GLY A 16 -12.91 18.38 4.33
C GLY A 16 -12.54 18.74 5.77
N ALA A 17 -13.54 18.71 6.63
CA ALA A 17 -13.37 18.98 8.06
C ALA A 17 -12.88 17.76 8.88
N TRP A 18 -12.81 16.59 8.28
CA TRP A 18 -12.31 15.38 8.93
C TRP A 18 -10.80 15.26 8.74
N GLU A 19 -10.07 15.44 9.81
CA GLU A 19 -8.61 15.36 9.81
C GLU A 19 -8.14 14.02 10.38
N MET A 20 -7.24 13.36 9.66
CA MET A 20 -6.46 12.24 10.16
C MET A 20 -5.06 12.75 10.49
N ALA A 21 -4.63 12.51 11.72
CA ALA A 21 -3.31 12.97 12.20
C ALA A 21 -2.20 12.00 11.78
N GLY A 22 -0.96 12.52 11.68
CA GLY A 22 0.24 11.71 11.55
C GLY A 22 0.93 11.75 10.19
N ASP A 23 0.29 12.24 9.13
CA ASP A 23 0.86 12.27 7.78
C ASP A 23 2.25 12.91 7.72
N ASP A 24 2.43 14.11 8.30
CA ASP A 24 3.70 14.83 8.27
C ASP A 24 4.82 14.07 9.01
N ALA A 25 4.51 13.45 10.16
CA ALA A 25 5.47 12.63 10.89
C ALA A 25 5.84 11.35 10.12
N MET A 26 4.84 10.70 9.51
CA MET A 26 5.04 9.48 8.73
C MET A 26 5.87 9.75 7.47
N LEU A 27 5.65 10.87 6.77
CA LEU A 27 6.45 11.29 5.60
C LEU A 27 7.93 11.50 5.91
N GLY A 28 8.30 11.80 7.16
CA GLY A 28 9.69 11.86 7.61
C GLY A 28 10.35 10.48 7.78
N ILE A 29 9.56 9.39 7.77
CA ILE A 29 10.03 8.04 8.07
C ILE A 29 9.97 7.11 6.87
N VAL A 30 8.86 7.14 6.09
CA VAL A 30 8.64 6.23 4.98
C VAL A 30 9.39 6.65 3.70
N ASN A 31 9.50 5.73 2.75
CA ASN A 31 10.12 5.98 1.45
C ASN A 31 9.07 6.13 0.33
N SER A 32 7.85 5.68 0.57
CA SER A 32 6.76 5.78 -0.39
C SER A 32 5.44 6.06 0.33
N ALA A 33 4.62 6.93 -0.25
CA ALA A 33 3.30 7.31 0.24
C ALA A 33 2.23 6.85 -0.74
N ASN A 34 1.23 6.12 -0.28
CA ASN A 34 0.05 5.79 -1.06
C ASN A 34 -1.03 6.82 -0.75
N VAL A 35 -1.30 7.72 -1.67
CA VAL A 35 -2.16 8.90 -1.43
C VAL A 35 -3.59 8.62 -1.85
N ALA A 36 -4.54 8.85 -0.93
CA ALA A 36 -5.98 8.69 -1.20
C ALA A 36 -6.44 9.56 -2.37
N CYS A 37 -7.37 9.03 -3.17
CA CYS A 37 -7.74 9.56 -4.49
C CYS A 37 -9.18 10.09 -4.57
N GLY A 38 -9.77 10.51 -3.45
CA GLY A 38 -11.05 11.23 -3.41
C GLY A 38 -12.29 10.37 -3.17
N TYR A 39 -12.23 9.03 -3.33
CA TYR A 39 -13.41 8.18 -3.20
C TYR A 39 -13.64 7.66 -1.78
N HIS A 40 -12.61 7.17 -1.11
CA HIS A 40 -12.72 6.76 0.29
C HIS A 40 -12.24 7.83 1.25
N ALA A 41 -11.36 8.71 0.78
CA ALA A 41 -10.73 9.80 1.51
C ALA A 41 -9.95 10.69 0.52
N GLY A 42 -9.34 11.78 0.98
CA GLY A 42 -8.43 12.58 0.17
C GLY A 42 -9.16 13.54 -0.77
N ASP A 43 -9.72 14.63 -0.26
CA ASP A 43 -10.26 15.69 -1.13
C ASP A 43 -9.15 16.38 -1.95
N PRO A 44 -9.49 17.23 -2.95
CA PRO A 44 -8.48 17.85 -3.83
C PRO A 44 -7.40 18.66 -3.10
N LEU A 45 -7.73 19.34 -1.99
CA LEU A 45 -6.75 20.12 -1.21
C LEU A 45 -5.84 19.19 -0.41
N VAL A 46 -6.40 18.13 0.17
CA VAL A 46 -5.64 17.09 0.88
C VAL A 46 -4.67 16.42 -0.08
N MET A 47 -5.10 16.02 -1.30
CA MET A 47 -4.21 15.45 -2.32
C MET A 47 -3.03 16.37 -2.63
N ILE A 48 -3.28 17.65 -2.92
CA ILE A 48 -2.23 18.61 -3.24
C ILE A 48 -1.28 18.79 -2.06
N LYS A 49 -1.80 18.92 -0.84
CA LYS A 49 -0.99 19.07 0.38
C LYS A 49 -0.08 17.85 0.59
N THR A 50 -0.66 16.66 0.55
CA THR A 50 0.07 15.40 0.78
C THR A 50 1.14 15.17 -0.29
N VAL A 51 0.82 15.39 -1.57
CA VAL A 51 1.76 15.30 -2.69
C VAL A 51 2.92 16.28 -2.53
N THR A 52 2.63 17.54 -2.15
CA THR A 52 3.66 18.57 -1.92
C THR A 52 4.61 18.14 -0.81
N ARG A 53 4.08 17.67 0.32
CA ARG A 53 4.86 17.19 1.45
C ARG A 53 5.68 15.96 1.14
N ALA A 54 5.10 14.99 0.40
CA ALA A 54 5.83 13.80 -0.05
C ALA A 54 7.03 14.18 -0.93
N LYS A 55 6.84 15.09 -1.89
CA LYS A 55 7.92 15.61 -2.73
C LYS A 55 9.03 16.29 -1.92
N GLU A 56 8.67 17.16 -0.98
CA GLU A 56 9.62 17.88 -0.10
C GLU A 56 10.49 16.91 0.72
N ASN A 57 9.94 15.75 1.10
CA ASN A 57 10.63 14.71 1.85
C ASN A 57 11.34 13.66 0.97
N GLY A 58 11.30 13.78 -0.36
CA GLY A 58 11.89 12.79 -1.27
C GLY A 58 11.18 11.43 -1.27
N VAL A 59 9.92 11.40 -0.85
CA VAL A 59 9.06 10.21 -0.78
C VAL A 59 8.39 10.00 -2.13
N SER A 60 8.40 8.77 -2.69
CA SER A 60 7.71 8.47 -3.94
C SER A 60 6.20 8.40 -3.74
N ILE A 61 5.45 8.84 -4.74
CA ILE A 61 4.00 9.00 -4.68
C ILE A 61 3.33 7.85 -5.43
N GLY A 62 2.43 7.16 -4.74
CA GLY A 62 1.53 6.17 -5.30
C GLY A 62 0.08 6.60 -5.20
N ALA A 63 -0.73 6.15 -6.14
CA ALA A 63 -2.17 6.31 -6.06
C ALA A 63 -2.79 5.21 -5.21
N HIS A 64 -3.70 5.61 -4.32
CA HIS A 64 -4.40 4.73 -3.38
C HIS A 64 -5.91 4.71 -3.64
N PRO A 65 -6.36 4.20 -4.81
CA PRO A 65 -7.76 4.21 -5.19
C PRO A 65 -8.57 3.15 -4.46
N SER A 66 -9.85 3.42 -4.27
CA SER A 66 -10.78 2.54 -3.54
C SER A 66 -12.19 2.58 -4.13
N PHE A 67 -13.10 1.86 -3.46
CA PHE A 67 -14.54 2.02 -3.65
C PHE A 67 -15.01 3.42 -3.20
N PRO A 68 -16.11 3.95 -3.76
CA PRO A 68 -16.71 5.23 -3.39
C PRO A 68 -17.45 5.11 -2.03
N ASP A 69 -16.70 4.93 -0.98
CA ASP A 69 -17.18 4.66 0.37
C ASP A 69 -16.53 5.58 1.40
N LEU A 70 -16.83 6.88 1.29
CA LEU A 70 -16.28 7.90 2.19
C LEU A 70 -16.64 7.62 3.67
N GLN A 71 -17.90 7.23 3.94
CA GLN A 71 -18.35 6.96 5.30
C GLN A 71 -17.74 5.70 5.93
N GLY A 72 -17.41 4.69 5.11
CA GLY A 72 -16.78 3.45 5.56
C GLY A 72 -15.29 3.43 5.34
N LEU A 73 -14.69 4.56 4.94
CA LEU A 73 -13.26 4.67 4.61
C LEU A 73 -12.81 3.57 3.62
N GLY A 74 -13.64 3.28 2.59
CA GLY A 74 -13.32 2.26 1.59
C GLY A 74 -13.27 0.82 2.13
N ARG A 75 -13.73 0.58 3.36
CA ARG A 75 -13.60 -0.74 4.03
C ARG A 75 -14.85 -1.62 3.91
N ARG A 76 -15.95 -1.09 3.35
CA ARG A 76 -17.16 -1.86 3.07
C ARG A 76 -17.10 -2.49 1.69
N ARG A 77 -17.48 -3.77 1.60
CA ARG A 77 -17.54 -4.48 0.33
C ARG A 77 -18.57 -3.84 -0.60
N MET A 78 -18.17 -3.58 -1.84
CA MET A 78 -19.06 -3.19 -2.94
C MET A 78 -18.91 -4.18 -4.10
N ASP A 79 -20.02 -4.54 -4.72
CA ASP A 79 -20.03 -5.39 -5.90
C ASP A 79 -20.26 -4.50 -7.12
N ILE A 80 -19.20 -4.25 -7.88
CA ILE A 80 -19.16 -3.30 -8.99
C ILE A 80 -18.75 -4.06 -10.26
N PRO A 81 -19.46 -3.88 -11.37
CA PRO A 81 -19.10 -4.48 -12.66
C PRO A 81 -17.67 -4.12 -13.08
N ALA A 82 -16.93 -5.06 -13.66
CA ALA A 82 -15.51 -4.88 -13.98
C ALA A 82 -15.23 -3.62 -14.82
N ALA A 83 -16.06 -3.34 -15.83
CA ALA A 83 -15.88 -2.16 -16.69
C ALA A 83 -16.06 -0.83 -15.93
N GLU A 84 -16.99 -0.80 -14.98
CA GLU A 84 -17.21 0.35 -14.11
C GLU A 84 -16.07 0.51 -13.12
N LEU A 85 -15.62 -0.59 -12.51
CA LEU A 85 -14.46 -0.58 -11.62
C LEU A 85 -13.19 -0.09 -12.32
N GLU A 86 -12.93 -0.53 -13.55
CA GLU A 86 -11.79 -0.05 -14.35
C GLU A 86 -11.88 1.47 -14.59
N ALA A 87 -13.04 1.98 -14.96
CA ALA A 87 -13.26 3.41 -15.18
C ALA A 87 -13.04 4.23 -13.90
N MET A 88 -13.56 3.74 -12.77
CA MET A 88 -13.39 4.36 -11.45
C MET A 88 -11.93 4.43 -11.02
N LEU A 89 -11.16 3.38 -11.26
CA LEU A 89 -9.73 3.35 -10.94
C LEU A 89 -8.93 4.31 -11.80
N ILE A 90 -9.19 4.33 -13.11
CA ILE A 90 -8.55 5.27 -14.05
C ILE A 90 -8.85 6.72 -13.64
N TYR A 91 -10.08 7.03 -13.27
CA TYR A 91 -10.48 8.36 -12.81
C TYR A 91 -9.70 8.79 -11.57
N GLN A 92 -9.66 7.93 -10.54
CA GLN A 92 -8.99 8.21 -9.27
C GLN A 92 -7.47 8.40 -9.44
N ILE A 93 -6.82 7.48 -10.15
CA ILE A 93 -5.38 7.54 -10.41
C ILE A 93 -5.05 8.79 -11.23
N GLY A 94 -5.85 9.08 -12.26
CA GLY A 94 -5.67 10.25 -13.11
C GLY A 94 -5.85 11.59 -12.37
N ALA A 95 -6.80 11.64 -11.42
CA ALA A 95 -7.00 12.82 -10.58
C ALA A 95 -5.76 13.10 -9.71
N LEU A 96 -5.23 12.08 -9.03
CA LEU A 96 -4.01 12.23 -8.24
C LEU A 96 -2.80 12.56 -9.10
N ASP A 97 -2.65 11.93 -10.27
CA ASP A 97 -1.53 12.20 -11.17
C ASP A 97 -1.56 13.64 -11.70
N ALA A 98 -2.75 14.20 -11.98
CA ALA A 98 -2.88 15.60 -12.32
C ALA A 98 -2.44 16.53 -11.18
N CYS A 99 -2.82 16.21 -9.93
CA CYS A 99 -2.35 16.93 -8.74
C CYS A 99 -0.83 16.83 -8.60
N ALA A 100 -0.26 15.65 -8.79
CA ALA A 100 1.19 15.41 -8.68
C ALA A 100 1.96 16.20 -9.75
N ARG A 101 1.51 16.17 -11.00
CA ARG A 101 2.14 16.94 -12.09
C ARG A 101 2.06 18.44 -11.86
N ALA A 102 0.97 18.95 -11.32
CA ALA A 102 0.83 20.36 -10.98
C ALA A 102 1.85 20.81 -9.91
N GLN A 103 2.32 19.86 -9.06
CA GLN A 103 3.38 20.09 -8.07
C GLN A 103 4.79 19.77 -8.61
N GLY A 104 4.95 19.43 -9.90
CA GLY A 104 6.23 19.10 -10.53
C GLY A 104 6.80 17.76 -10.05
N THR A 105 5.94 16.79 -9.83
CA THR A 105 6.26 15.39 -9.53
C THR A 105 5.31 14.47 -10.32
N GLN A 106 5.28 13.16 -10.03
CA GLN A 106 4.43 12.20 -10.74
C GLN A 106 4.02 11.05 -9.84
N VAL A 107 2.91 10.40 -10.19
CA VAL A 107 2.55 9.10 -9.62
C VAL A 107 3.46 8.02 -10.20
N THR A 108 4.03 7.18 -9.36
CA THR A 108 4.99 6.12 -9.77
C THR A 108 4.44 4.71 -9.61
N HIS A 109 3.47 4.53 -8.73
CA HIS A 109 2.89 3.22 -8.40
C HIS A 109 1.42 3.34 -8.01
N VAL A 110 0.75 2.21 -7.99
CA VAL A 110 -0.66 2.10 -7.60
C VAL A 110 -0.79 1.01 -6.55
N LYS A 111 -1.48 1.31 -5.47
CA LYS A 111 -1.86 0.39 -4.39
C LYS A 111 -3.34 0.54 -4.09
N PRO A 112 -4.22 -0.39 -4.48
CA PRO A 112 -5.64 -0.33 -4.11
C PRO A 112 -5.84 -0.36 -2.59
N HIS A 113 -6.82 0.41 -2.11
CA HIS A 113 -7.12 0.53 -0.69
C HIS A 113 -8.22 -0.43 -0.22
N GLY A 114 -8.12 -0.82 1.04
CA GLY A 114 -9.22 -1.33 1.87
C GLY A 114 -9.92 -2.58 1.31
N ALA A 115 -11.25 -2.55 1.22
CA ALA A 115 -12.05 -3.68 0.77
C ALA A 115 -11.75 -4.05 -0.69
N LEU A 116 -11.46 -3.08 -1.55
CA LEU A 116 -11.07 -3.34 -2.94
C LEU A 116 -9.78 -4.17 -3.01
N SER A 117 -8.75 -3.79 -2.26
CA SER A 117 -7.50 -4.53 -2.18
C SER A 117 -7.72 -5.97 -1.68
N ASN A 118 -8.44 -6.13 -0.57
CA ASN A 118 -8.70 -7.45 0.01
C ASN A 118 -9.47 -8.38 -0.96
N ILE A 119 -10.46 -7.82 -1.69
CA ILE A 119 -11.22 -8.60 -2.68
C ILE A 119 -10.32 -8.95 -3.87
N ALA A 120 -9.53 -8.01 -4.40
CA ALA A 120 -8.62 -8.25 -5.51
C ALA A 120 -7.50 -9.25 -5.15
N CYS A 121 -7.12 -9.37 -3.87
CA CYS A 121 -6.16 -10.39 -3.43
C CYS A 121 -6.72 -11.81 -3.52
N ALA A 122 -8.03 -11.99 -3.34
CA ALA A 122 -8.68 -13.30 -3.32
C ALA A 122 -9.44 -13.64 -4.61
N ASP A 123 -9.97 -12.63 -5.31
CA ASP A 123 -10.81 -12.81 -6.52
C ASP A 123 -10.06 -12.38 -7.78
N ARG A 124 -9.74 -13.36 -8.62
CA ARG A 124 -9.03 -13.13 -9.88
C ARG A 124 -9.76 -12.19 -10.83
N LYS A 125 -11.09 -12.16 -10.88
CA LYS A 125 -11.84 -11.28 -11.78
C LYS A 125 -11.68 -9.82 -11.39
N VAL A 126 -11.71 -9.53 -10.08
CA VAL A 126 -11.48 -8.18 -9.55
C VAL A 126 -10.01 -7.80 -9.72
N ALA A 127 -9.09 -8.71 -9.46
CA ALA A 127 -7.66 -8.52 -9.70
C ALA A 127 -7.36 -8.15 -11.17
N ASP A 128 -7.95 -8.86 -12.11
CA ASP A 128 -7.80 -8.59 -13.55
C ASP A 128 -8.35 -7.20 -13.93
N ALA A 129 -9.46 -6.75 -13.32
CA ALA A 129 -9.99 -5.42 -13.55
C ALA A 129 -9.05 -4.33 -13.02
N VAL A 130 -8.49 -4.53 -11.82
CA VAL A 130 -7.45 -3.63 -11.26
C VAL A 130 -6.24 -3.56 -12.18
N ALA A 131 -5.69 -4.71 -12.56
CA ALA A 131 -4.50 -4.77 -13.39
C ALA A 131 -4.72 -4.13 -14.76
N ARG A 132 -5.89 -4.37 -15.41
CA ARG A 132 -6.25 -3.72 -16.67
C ARG A 132 -6.38 -2.20 -16.54
N ALA A 133 -6.97 -1.70 -15.47
CA ALA A 133 -7.09 -0.26 -15.23
C ALA A 133 -5.72 0.41 -15.17
N VAL A 134 -4.79 -0.16 -14.38
CA VAL A 134 -3.42 0.34 -14.26
C VAL A 134 -2.68 0.29 -15.59
N HIS A 135 -2.71 -0.87 -16.27
CA HIS A 135 -2.02 -1.07 -17.55
C HIS A 135 -2.56 -0.14 -18.66
N ARG A 136 -3.88 0.06 -18.73
CA ARG A 136 -4.50 0.96 -19.73
C ARG A 136 -4.15 2.43 -19.48
N LEU A 137 -3.98 2.82 -18.24
CA LEU A 137 -3.62 4.20 -17.90
C LEU A 137 -2.15 4.47 -18.23
N ASP A 138 -1.25 3.67 -17.71
CA ASP A 138 0.18 3.70 -18.05
C ASP A 138 0.84 2.36 -17.67
N PRO A 139 1.33 1.57 -18.63
CA PRO A 139 1.98 0.28 -18.35
C PRO A 139 3.32 0.40 -17.60
N ARG A 140 3.86 1.61 -17.44
CA ARG A 140 5.08 1.88 -16.65
C ARG A 140 4.79 2.03 -15.16
N LEU A 141 3.51 2.21 -14.76
CA LEU A 141 3.13 2.25 -13.35
C LEU A 141 3.44 0.90 -12.68
N ILE A 142 4.03 0.99 -11.51
CA ILE A 142 4.31 -0.18 -10.68
C ILE A 142 3.03 -0.54 -9.91
N LEU A 143 2.63 -1.80 -9.94
CA LEU A 143 1.55 -2.28 -9.08
C LEU A 143 2.15 -2.79 -7.76
N LEU A 144 1.92 -2.04 -6.68
CA LEU A 144 2.24 -2.45 -5.33
C LEU A 144 1.12 -3.36 -4.83
N ALA A 145 1.39 -4.65 -4.79
CA ALA A 145 0.40 -5.69 -4.51
C ALA A 145 0.81 -6.52 -3.29
N PRO A 146 -0.14 -6.90 -2.41
CA PRO A 146 0.15 -7.85 -1.35
C PRO A 146 0.77 -9.13 -1.91
N ALA A 147 1.81 -9.62 -1.25
CA ALA A 147 2.54 -10.81 -1.66
C ALA A 147 1.61 -12.04 -1.70
N ALA A 148 1.88 -12.98 -2.60
CA ALA A 148 1.09 -14.20 -2.82
C ALA A 148 -0.38 -13.97 -3.23
N SER A 149 -0.76 -12.79 -3.73
CA SER A 149 -2.14 -12.43 -4.07
C SER A 149 -2.50 -12.68 -5.53
N GLN A 150 -3.82 -12.83 -5.81
CA GLN A 150 -4.34 -12.83 -7.17
C GLN A 150 -4.06 -11.50 -7.89
N MET A 151 -3.96 -10.38 -7.16
CA MET A 151 -3.65 -9.08 -7.71
C MET A 151 -2.21 -9.03 -8.26
N ALA A 152 -1.23 -9.59 -7.56
CA ALA A 152 0.13 -9.71 -8.06
C ALA A 152 0.18 -10.57 -9.34
N LEU A 153 -0.49 -11.73 -9.33
CA LEU A 153 -0.57 -12.63 -10.49
C LEU A 153 -1.27 -11.99 -11.70
N ALA A 154 -2.33 -11.21 -11.48
CA ALA A 154 -3.04 -10.51 -12.56
C ALA A 154 -2.17 -9.43 -13.20
N GLY A 155 -1.44 -8.65 -12.40
CA GLY A 155 -0.52 -7.64 -12.90
C GLY A 155 0.64 -8.25 -13.68
N GLN A 156 1.25 -9.33 -13.18
CA GLN A 156 2.29 -10.08 -13.89
C GLN A 156 1.81 -10.60 -15.25
N ALA A 157 0.58 -11.13 -15.31
CA ALA A 157 0.00 -11.65 -16.55
C ALA A 157 -0.17 -10.57 -17.64
N LEU A 158 -0.29 -9.29 -17.27
CA LEU A 158 -0.35 -8.14 -18.18
C LEU A 158 1.02 -7.47 -18.41
N GLY A 159 2.10 -7.99 -17.81
CA GLY A 159 3.44 -7.42 -17.95
C GLY A 159 3.68 -6.16 -17.11
N LEU A 160 2.85 -5.87 -16.10
CA LEU A 160 3.13 -4.81 -15.15
C LEU A 160 4.31 -5.18 -14.26
N THR A 161 5.10 -4.20 -13.89
CA THR A 161 6.09 -4.35 -12.82
C THR A 161 5.36 -4.49 -11.48
N ILE A 162 5.64 -5.56 -10.76
CA ILE A 162 5.05 -5.84 -9.45
C ILE A 162 6.10 -5.61 -8.36
N VAL A 163 5.70 -4.92 -7.31
CA VAL A 163 6.41 -4.89 -6.03
C VAL A 163 5.56 -5.61 -4.99
N GLU A 164 6.11 -6.68 -4.41
CA GLU A 164 5.39 -7.48 -3.42
C GLU A 164 5.44 -6.82 -2.04
N GLU A 165 4.25 -6.60 -1.47
CA GLU A 165 4.06 -5.96 -0.18
C GLU A 165 3.76 -6.96 0.93
N ILE A 166 4.33 -6.72 2.11
CA ILE A 166 3.95 -7.32 3.38
C ILE A 166 3.48 -6.26 4.37
N PHE A 167 2.70 -6.65 5.38
CA PHE A 167 2.12 -5.75 6.37
C PHE A 167 2.77 -5.96 7.74
N ALA A 168 3.16 -4.86 8.37
CA ALA A 168 3.82 -4.89 9.67
C ALA A 168 2.87 -5.24 10.83
N ASP A 169 1.60 -4.89 10.70
CA ASP A 169 0.58 -4.93 11.75
C ASP A 169 -0.54 -5.95 11.50
N ARG A 170 -0.39 -6.84 10.49
CA ARG A 170 -1.45 -7.76 10.06
C ARG A 170 -0.98 -9.21 10.05
N ALA A 171 -1.83 -10.10 10.57
CA ALA A 171 -1.66 -11.54 10.46
C ALA A 171 -2.20 -12.09 9.13
N TYR A 172 -1.70 -13.25 8.72
CA TYR A 172 -2.02 -13.93 7.47
C TYR A 172 -2.73 -15.26 7.69
N LEU A 173 -3.64 -15.61 6.77
CA LEU A 173 -4.25 -16.94 6.63
C LEU A 173 -3.30 -17.90 5.89
N ASP A 174 -3.65 -19.18 5.87
CA ASP A 174 -2.86 -20.24 5.20
C ASP A 174 -2.84 -20.14 3.67
N ASP A 175 -3.67 -19.30 3.09
CA ASP A 175 -3.71 -18.98 1.65
C ASP A 175 -2.95 -17.69 1.27
N GLY A 176 -2.35 -16.99 2.26
CA GLY A 176 -1.63 -15.73 2.08
C GLY A 176 -2.51 -14.47 2.18
N ASN A 177 -3.82 -14.61 2.29
CA ASN A 177 -4.70 -13.47 2.53
C ASN A 177 -4.61 -12.97 3.97
N LEU A 178 -4.97 -11.70 4.20
CA LEU A 178 -5.00 -11.14 5.54
C LEU A 178 -6.13 -11.74 6.37
N VAL A 179 -5.87 -12.01 7.65
CA VAL A 179 -6.91 -12.38 8.61
C VAL A 179 -7.92 -11.23 8.71
N PRO A 180 -9.23 -11.48 8.59
CA PRO A 180 -10.25 -10.44 8.73
C PRO A 180 -10.12 -9.69 10.06
N ARG A 181 -10.19 -8.36 10.03
CA ARG A 181 -10.01 -7.52 11.24
C ARG A 181 -10.98 -7.86 12.40
N SER A 182 -12.12 -8.47 12.09
CA SER A 182 -13.10 -8.94 13.09
C SER A 182 -12.69 -10.22 13.84
N GLN A 183 -11.64 -10.91 13.36
CA GLN A 183 -11.18 -12.14 14.00
C GLN A 183 -10.08 -11.86 15.05
N PRO A 184 -10.07 -12.59 16.17
CA PRO A 184 -8.97 -12.51 17.14
C PRO A 184 -7.62 -12.82 16.49
N GLY A 185 -6.58 -12.08 16.88
CA GLY A 185 -5.22 -12.28 16.34
C GLY A 185 -5.00 -11.70 14.94
N ALA A 186 -5.97 -10.97 14.35
CA ALA A 186 -5.81 -10.33 13.04
C ALA A 186 -4.79 -9.18 13.04
N MET A 187 -4.63 -8.52 14.18
CA MET A 187 -3.75 -7.35 14.33
C MET A 187 -2.55 -7.69 15.20
N ILE A 188 -1.41 -7.13 14.85
CA ILE A 188 -0.17 -7.17 15.62
C ILE A 188 0.02 -5.76 16.20
N HIS A 189 0.21 -5.67 17.50
CA HIS A 189 0.27 -4.41 18.24
C HIS A 189 1.66 -4.18 18.83
N GLY A 190 2.08 -2.92 18.84
CA GLY A 190 3.33 -2.46 19.42
C GLY A 190 4.54 -2.61 18.51
N ALA A 191 5.52 -1.75 18.71
CA ALA A 191 6.70 -1.61 17.84
C ALA A 191 7.59 -2.87 17.83
N GLU A 192 7.80 -3.49 18.98
CA GLU A 192 8.64 -4.69 19.12
C GLU A 192 8.05 -5.89 18.37
N ALA A 193 6.75 -6.17 18.59
CA ALA A 193 6.08 -7.29 17.93
C ALA A 193 5.98 -7.10 16.41
N SER A 194 5.67 -5.88 15.96
CA SER A 194 5.64 -5.54 14.53
C SER A 194 7.01 -5.67 13.88
N LEU A 195 8.08 -5.21 14.53
CA LEU A 195 9.44 -5.37 14.03
C LEU A 195 9.81 -6.86 13.94
N ALA A 196 9.56 -7.64 14.98
CA ALA A 196 9.85 -9.08 14.99
C ALA A 196 9.08 -9.81 13.87
N HIS A 197 7.81 -9.46 13.66
CA HIS A 197 6.98 -9.99 12.58
C HIS A 197 7.56 -9.68 11.19
N VAL A 198 7.92 -8.43 10.93
CA VAL A 198 8.54 -8.01 9.65
C VAL A 198 9.87 -8.71 9.44
N MET A 199 10.76 -8.69 10.43
CA MET A 199 12.09 -9.29 10.33
C MET A 199 11.99 -10.78 9.97
N ARG A 200 11.09 -11.50 10.64
CA ARG A 200 10.87 -12.91 10.35
C ARG A 200 10.48 -13.14 8.90
N MET A 201 9.50 -12.39 8.37
CA MET A 201 9.04 -12.55 6.98
C MET A 201 10.14 -12.20 5.96
N VAL A 202 10.92 -11.17 6.23
CA VAL A 202 12.00 -10.73 5.34
C VAL A 202 13.17 -11.70 5.34
N GLU A 203 13.60 -12.19 6.51
CA GLU A 203 14.71 -13.14 6.66
C GLU A 203 14.36 -14.51 6.10
N GLU A 204 13.12 -14.98 6.35
CA GLU A 204 12.65 -16.27 5.87
C GLU A 204 12.17 -16.25 4.41
N SER A 205 12.06 -15.06 3.80
CA SER A 205 11.44 -14.87 2.46
C SER A 205 10.10 -15.60 2.36
N ALA A 206 9.25 -15.44 3.37
CA ALA A 206 7.96 -16.12 3.48
C ALA A 206 6.97 -15.32 4.34
N LEU A 207 5.68 -15.36 3.98
CA LEU A 207 4.62 -15.02 4.92
C LEU A 207 4.49 -16.17 5.93
N ILE A 208 4.21 -15.82 7.17
CA ILE A 208 3.94 -16.79 8.23
C ILE A 208 2.48 -16.65 8.63
N SER A 209 1.68 -17.67 8.35
CA SER A 209 0.26 -17.64 8.69
C SER A 209 0.03 -17.73 10.20
N ILE A 210 -1.18 -17.39 10.64
CA ILE A 210 -1.61 -17.52 12.03
C ILE A 210 -1.50 -18.96 12.55
N ASN A 211 -1.53 -19.96 11.65
CA ASN A 211 -1.35 -21.39 11.96
C ASN A 211 0.11 -21.85 11.82
N GLY A 212 1.06 -20.94 11.55
CA GLY A 212 2.48 -21.25 11.40
C GLY A 212 2.87 -21.80 10.02
N LYS A 213 1.97 -21.81 9.04
CA LYS A 213 2.30 -22.24 7.67
C LYS A 213 3.19 -21.20 7.00
N ARG A 214 4.26 -21.65 6.35
CA ARG A 214 5.16 -20.82 5.55
C ARG A 214 4.66 -20.76 4.10
N ILE A 215 4.54 -19.54 3.59
CA ILE A 215 4.15 -19.25 2.21
C ILE A 215 5.30 -18.50 1.56
N PRO A 216 6.07 -19.12 0.65
CA PRO A 216 7.21 -18.47 0.02
C PRO A 216 6.80 -17.22 -0.74
N VAL A 217 7.49 -16.08 -0.50
CA VAL A 217 7.30 -14.79 -1.17
C VAL A 217 8.64 -14.07 -1.28
N ASN A 218 8.67 -12.98 -2.03
CA ASN A 218 9.82 -12.09 -2.10
C ASN A 218 9.44 -10.70 -1.56
N PRO A 219 9.46 -10.48 -0.24
CA PRO A 219 9.08 -9.19 0.33
C PRO A 219 9.97 -8.06 -0.19
N GLN A 220 9.37 -7.05 -0.80
CA GLN A 220 10.08 -5.89 -1.35
C GLN A 220 9.64 -4.59 -0.69
N SER A 221 8.40 -4.52 -0.21
CA SER A 221 7.84 -3.36 0.47
C SER A 221 7.12 -3.76 1.75
N ILE A 222 7.26 -2.94 2.78
CA ILE A 222 6.60 -3.12 4.08
C ILE A 222 5.61 -1.98 4.27
N CYS A 223 4.33 -2.31 4.47
CA CYS A 223 3.29 -1.35 4.82
C CYS A 223 3.22 -1.16 6.33
N VAL A 224 3.19 0.10 6.74
CA VAL A 224 2.84 0.52 8.09
C VAL A 224 1.64 1.45 8.01
N HIS A 225 0.55 1.11 8.69
CA HIS A 225 -0.64 1.96 8.71
C HIS A 225 -0.42 3.18 9.63
N GLY A 226 -0.81 4.38 9.14
CA GLY A 226 -0.59 5.67 9.83
C GLY A 226 -1.76 6.14 10.70
N ASP A 227 -2.76 5.29 10.94
CA ASP A 227 -4.08 5.69 11.48
C ASP A 227 -4.16 5.79 13.02
N ASN A 228 -3.04 5.67 13.73
CA ASN A 228 -3.00 5.83 15.20
C ASN A 228 -1.65 6.42 15.70
N ALA A 229 -1.61 6.86 16.95
CA ALA A 229 -0.42 7.46 17.56
C ALA A 229 0.77 6.49 17.65
N GLU A 230 0.53 5.18 17.74
CA GLU A 230 1.57 4.14 17.81
C GLU A 230 2.21 3.89 16.43
N ALA A 231 1.54 4.25 15.35
CA ALA A 231 2.00 3.97 13.98
C ALA A 231 3.36 4.62 13.66
N VAL A 232 3.59 5.82 14.14
CA VAL A 232 4.86 6.54 13.96
C VAL A 232 5.99 5.82 14.68
N GLU A 233 5.74 5.34 15.90
CA GLU A 233 6.72 4.57 16.69
C GLU A 233 7.01 3.21 16.01
N VAL A 234 5.99 2.52 15.54
CA VAL A 234 6.12 1.25 14.78
C VAL A 234 6.95 1.47 13.51
N ALA A 235 6.63 2.50 12.73
CA ALA A 235 7.37 2.83 11.50
C ALA A 235 8.85 3.13 11.78
N GLN A 236 9.13 3.91 12.82
CA GLN A 236 10.49 4.25 13.23
C GLN A 236 11.27 3.00 13.67
N ALA A 237 10.67 2.14 14.50
CA ALA A 237 11.29 0.91 14.95
C ALA A 237 11.62 -0.04 13.78
N ILE A 238 10.72 -0.17 12.82
CA ILE A 238 10.94 -0.99 11.62
C ILE A 238 12.07 -0.40 10.77
N ARG A 239 12.06 0.92 10.52
CA ARG A 239 13.13 1.61 9.80
C ARG A 239 14.50 1.34 10.42
N GLU A 240 14.62 1.53 11.73
CA GLU A 240 15.87 1.33 12.46
C GLU A 240 16.29 -0.15 12.51
N GLY A 241 15.35 -1.06 12.72
CA GLY A 241 15.59 -2.50 12.75
C GLY A 241 16.12 -3.02 11.42
N LEU A 242 15.49 -2.63 10.31
CA LEU A 242 15.94 -2.98 8.96
C LEU A 242 17.35 -2.41 8.66
N ALA A 243 17.61 -1.16 9.03
CA ALA A 243 18.92 -0.56 8.84
C ALA A 243 20.01 -1.28 9.67
N LYS A 244 19.73 -1.63 10.95
CA LYS A 244 20.63 -2.43 11.79
C LYS A 244 20.91 -3.83 11.23
N ALA A 245 19.92 -4.43 10.55
CA ALA A 245 20.07 -5.72 9.87
C ALA A 245 20.76 -5.61 8.49
N GLY A 246 21.21 -4.42 8.08
CA GLY A 246 21.98 -4.20 6.85
C GLY A 246 21.14 -4.02 5.58
N TYR A 247 19.83 -3.81 5.70
CA TYR A 247 18.99 -3.47 4.56
C TYR A 247 19.11 -1.98 4.23
N THR A 248 19.06 -1.65 2.93
CA THR A 248 18.99 -0.26 2.45
C THR A 248 17.53 0.06 2.12
N LEU A 249 16.99 1.10 2.73
CA LEU A 249 15.64 1.58 2.41
C LEU A 249 15.67 2.45 1.14
N ALA A 250 14.71 2.20 0.25
CA ALA A 250 14.62 2.83 -1.06
C ALA A 250 13.16 3.16 -1.40
N THR A 251 12.95 4.11 -2.31
CA THR A 251 11.63 4.37 -2.89
C THR A 251 11.21 3.22 -3.80
N ILE A 252 9.91 3.04 -4.04
CA ILE A 252 9.42 1.97 -4.93
C ILE A 252 10.09 2.01 -6.32
N PRO A 253 10.24 3.15 -7.02
CA PRO A 253 10.97 3.19 -8.27
C PRO A 253 12.43 2.71 -8.18
N GLN A 254 13.11 2.98 -7.07
CA GLN A 254 14.51 2.56 -6.86
C GLN A 254 14.68 1.07 -6.57
N LEU A 255 13.60 0.32 -6.33
CA LEU A 255 13.64 -1.14 -6.18
C LEU A 255 13.73 -1.85 -7.52
N VAL A 256 13.19 -1.26 -8.58
CA VAL A 256 12.96 -1.90 -9.89
C VAL A 256 13.75 -1.30 -11.03
N GLY A 257 14.45 -0.17 -10.78
CA GLY A 257 15.29 0.55 -11.73
C GLY A 257 16.79 0.27 -11.57
#